data_2e8384bfbc77b6ead87150449e0be9f4
#
_entry.id   2e8384bfbc77b6ead87150449e0be9f4
#
_cell.length_a   1.000
_cell.length_b   1.000
_cell.length_c   1.000
_cell.angle_alpha   90.00
_cell.angle_beta   90.00
_cell.angle_gamma   90.00
#
_symmetry.space_group_name_H-M   'P 1'
#
loop_
_entity.id
_entity.type
_entity.pdbx_description
1 polymer ?
#
loop_
_entity_poly.entity_id
_entity_poly.type
_entity_poly.pdbx_seq_one_letter_code
_entity_poly.pdbx_strand_id
1 'polypeptide(L)'
;MRIFKILIIIVILLGGAYAASMFYFVDENKNFKIEKEINYPIDKVFSQFNNLQNFTRWNNFFTNSQSIDIDYYSPYEGQGSSMSYVDPKNNTEGEMFIRYENPNMTLKYQLFEDRNENPTLVDVKFKAVSAEKTKITWLVHTPKLAVLRRVENFWTEDRFAENINKSMVNLNNVLGNKIDKDNQMAAIKYDSLMVEKEDEILLLGINVSTSNKKDALYKNIVMNYNKVYNYVTMDLAKKNDEFGLPILIMDADNYKDKEVSYFFGVPLSKKFGVTDNNFSFRTQNPSQDYVIYYKGSYAGRVNAIQQLIQKAKKDEMRFGDIRQTFIETPLEDQDVNIKLSLSVYK
;
A
#
# COMPACT_ATOMS: atom_id res chain seq x y z
N MET A 1 49.22 34.26 23.20
CA MET A 1 49.85 33.55 22.06
C MET A 1 50.39 32.16 22.41
N ARG A 2 51.13 31.91 23.48
CA ARG A 2 51.69 30.59 23.83
C ARG A 2 50.60 29.53 24.11
N ILE A 3 49.59 29.87 24.92
CA ILE A 3 48.48 28.96 25.27
C ILE A 3 47.72 28.51 24.00
N PHE A 4 47.44 29.44 23.08
CA PHE A 4 46.76 29.14 21.82
C PHE A 4 47.56 28.15 20.92
N LYS A 5 48.91 28.33 20.86
CA LYS A 5 49.78 27.37 20.14
C LYS A 5 49.78 25.99 20.78
N ILE A 6 49.80 25.92 22.12
CA ILE A 6 49.72 24.64 22.85
C ILE A 6 48.37 23.95 22.57
N LEU A 7 47.27 24.70 22.58
CA LEU A 7 45.94 24.16 22.32
C LEU A 7 45.82 23.59 20.89
N ILE A 8 46.36 24.26 19.88
CA ILE A 8 46.43 23.76 18.51
C ILE A 8 47.23 22.48 18.42
N ILE A 9 48.38 22.40 19.08
CA ILE A 9 49.20 21.18 19.09
C ILE A 9 48.46 20.00 19.72
N ILE A 10 47.74 20.21 20.81
CA ILE A 10 46.94 19.20 21.48
C ILE A 10 45.80 18.70 20.53
N VAL A 11 45.13 19.60 19.84
CA VAL A 11 44.07 19.22 18.87
C VAL A 11 44.64 18.38 17.73
N ILE A 12 45.82 18.76 17.20
CA ILE A 12 46.48 17.99 16.13
C ILE A 12 46.88 16.59 16.63
N LEU A 13 47.43 16.49 17.84
CA LEU A 13 47.81 15.20 18.42
C LEU A 13 46.60 14.29 18.68
N LEU A 14 45.50 14.84 19.21
CA LEU A 14 44.27 14.11 19.44
C LEU A 14 43.64 13.67 18.10
N GLY A 15 43.61 14.53 17.09
CA GLY A 15 43.14 14.20 15.75
C GLY A 15 43.98 13.10 15.08
N GLY A 16 45.31 13.18 15.22
CA GLY A 16 46.22 12.16 14.73
C GLY A 16 46.06 10.82 15.46
N ALA A 17 45.91 10.85 16.78
CA ALA A 17 45.64 9.64 17.57
C ALA A 17 44.30 9.00 17.20
N TYR A 18 43.26 9.83 17.03
CA TYR A 18 41.94 9.36 16.55
C TYR A 18 42.04 8.72 15.16
N ALA A 19 42.66 9.39 14.20
CA ALA A 19 42.82 8.86 12.84
C ALA A 19 43.62 7.55 12.83
N ALA A 20 44.69 7.44 13.60
CA ALA A 20 45.47 6.23 13.77
C ALA A 20 44.62 5.11 14.39
N SER A 21 43.86 5.41 15.43
CA SER A 21 42.94 4.43 16.04
C SER A 21 41.88 3.90 15.05
N MET A 22 41.27 4.80 14.27
CA MET A 22 40.29 4.40 13.25
C MET A 22 40.93 3.59 12.13
N PHE A 23 42.16 3.89 11.77
CA PHE A 23 42.87 3.15 10.71
C PHE A 23 43.26 1.74 11.13
N TYR A 24 43.77 1.56 12.36
CA TYR A 24 44.31 0.26 12.82
C TYR A 24 43.30 -0.65 13.50
N PHE A 25 42.23 -0.09 14.12
CA PHE A 25 41.30 -0.85 14.96
C PHE A 25 39.90 -0.95 14.42
N VAL A 26 39.55 -0.19 13.37
CA VAL A 26 38.19 -0.20 12.82
C VAL A 26 38.23 -0.52 11.33
N ASP A 27 37.51 -1.55 10.95
CA ASP A 27 37.38 -1.97 9.56
C ASP A 27 36.77 -0.85 8.69
N GLU A 28 37.21 -0.76 7.45
CA GLU A 28 36.73 0.23 6.50
C GLU A 28 35.31 -0.03 6.01
N ASN A 29 34.84 -1.28 6.05
CA ASN A 29 33.47 -1.70 5.73
C ASN A 29 32.98 -2.75 6.72
N LYS A 30 31.71 -3.06 6.70
CA LYS A 30 31.10 -4.12 7.49
C LYS A 30 30.43 -5.15 6.61
N ASN A 31 30.58 -6.42 7.04
CA ASN A 31 29.86 -7.56 6.48
C ASN A 31 29.15 -8.25 7.63
N PHE A 32 27.81 -8.32 7.57
CA PHE A 32 27.03 -8.97 8.61
C PHE A 32 25.81 -9.66 8.05
N LYS A 33 25.24 -10.52 8.88
CA LYS A 33 24.11 -11.37 8.55
C LYS A 33 23.01 -11.17 9.58
N ILE A 34 21.77 -10.93 9.10
CA ILE A 34 20.57 -10.86 9.95
C ILE A 34 19.59 -11.92 9.46
N GLU A 35 18.99 -12.66 10.39
CA GLU A 35 18.00 -13.69 10.08
C GLU A 35 16.70 -13.42 10.84
N LYS A 36 15.58 -13.58 10.15
CA LYS A 36 14.23 -13.47 10.72
C LYS A 36 13.35 -14.57 10.14
N GLU A 37 12.31 -14.91 10.88
CA GLU A 37 11.25 -15.79 10.42
C GLU A 37 9.91 -15.06 10.45
N ILE A 38 9.06 -15.39 9.50
CA ILE A 38 7.72 -14.85 9.38
C ILE A 38 6.74 -15.98 9.07
N ASN A 39 5.55 -15.94 9.69
CA ASN A 39 4.55 -17.00 9.58
C ASN A 39 3.64 -16.78 8.36
N TYR A 40 4.25 -16.77 7.17
CA TYR A 40 3.55 -16.64 5.87
C TYR A 40 4.29 -17.45 4.81
N PRO A 41 3.55 -17.93 3.78
CA PRO A 41 4.10 -18.65 2.63
C PRO A 41 5.16 -17.83 1.89
N ILE A 42 6.14 -18.52 1.33
CA ILE A 42 7.30 -17.88 0.69
C ILE A 42 6.94 -17.02 -0.51
N ASP A 43 5.95 -17.41 -1.31
CA ASP A 43 5.47 -16.66 -2.47
C ASP A 43 4.84 -15.32 -2.06
N LYS A 44 4.06 -15.31 -0.98
CA LYS A 44 3.45 -14.09 -0.41
C LYS A 44 4.49 -13.15 0.17
N VAL A 45 5.49 -13.70 0.85
CA VAL A 45 6.61 -12.91 1.40
C VAL A 45 7.46 -12.36 0.27
N PHE A 46 7.89 -13.19 -0.68
CA PHE A 46 8.77 -12.78 -1.77
C PHE A 46 8.18 -11.65 -2.61
N SER A 47 6.87 -11.68 -2.89
CA SER A 47 6.17 -10.63 -3.64
C SER A 47 6.18 -9.25 -2.95
N GLN A 48 6.44 -9.18 -1.65
CA GLN A 48 6.60 -7.92 -0.92
C GLN A 48 8.02 -7.34 -1.07
N PHE A 49 8.98 -8.14 -1.48
CA PHE A 49 10.38 -7.74 -1.65
C PHE A 49 10.74 -7.44 -3.11
N ASN A 50 10.22 -8.23 -4.07
CA ASN A 50 10.58 -8.06 -5.48
C ASN A 50 9.89 -6.90 -6.19
N ASN A 51 8.85 -6.31 -5.58
CA ASN A 51 8.17 -5.11 -6.05
C ASN A 51 8.54 -3.93 -5.14
N LEU A 52 9.21 -2.91 -5.69
CA LEU A 52 9.70 -1.77 -4.89
C LEU A 52 8.58 -0.91 -4.32
N GLN A 53 7.42 -0.82 -4.98
CA GLN A 53 6.26 -0.12 -4.45
C GLN A 53 5.66 -0.86 -3.23
N ASN A 54 5.68 -2.20 -3.24
CA ASN A 54 5.31 -2.98 -2.06
C ASN A 54 6.37 -2.84 -0.96
N PHE A 55 7.66 -2.93 -1.32
CA PHE A 55 8.79 -2.85 -0.40
C PHE A 55 8.77 -1.57 0.45
N THR A 56 8.51 -0.42 -0.15
CA THR A 56 8.48 0.87 0.56
C THR A 56 7.32 1.01 1.55
N ARG A 57 6.24 0.23 1.39
CA ARG A 57 5.06 0.27 2.27
C ARG A 57 5.29 -0.34 3.66
N TRP A 58 6.25 -1.25 3.78
CA TRP A 58 6.52 -1.93 5.04
C TRP A 58 7.95 -1.71 5.55
N ASN A 59 8.91 -1.40 4.70
CA ASN A 59 10.27 -1.15 5.14
C ASN A 59 10.33 0.12 5.99
N ASN A 60 10.81 -0.02 7.23
CA ASN A 60 10.79 1.04 8.23
C ASN A 60 11.59 2.29 7.83
N PHE A 61 12.61 2.16 7.00
CA PHE A 61 13.34 3.32 6.49
C PHE A 61 12.41 4.28 5.75
N PHE A 62 11.52 3.75 4.89
CA PHE A 62 10.58 4.54 4.09
C PHE A 62 9.32 4.91 4.85
N THR A 63 8.87 4.08 5.80
CA THR A 63 7.62 4.33 6.55
C THR A 63 7.81 5.27 7.75
N ASN A 64 9.04 5.44 8.23
CA ASN A 64 9.34 6.25 9.41
C ASN A 64 9.35 7.76 9.15
N SER A 65 9.48 8.20 7.91
CA SER A 65 9.41 9.61 7.52
C SER A 65 8.19 9.89 6.65
N GLN A 66 7.42 10.91 7.02
CA GLN A 66 6.27 11.39 6.24
C GLN A 66 6.67 12.34 5.11
N SER A 67 7.95 12.69 5.02
CA SER A 67 8.51 13.67 4.07
C SER A 67 9.33 13.03 2.95
N ILE A 68 9.36 11.70 2.87
CA ILE A 68 10.06 11.00 1.79
C ILE A 68 9.23 11.05 0.51
N ASP A 69 9.78 11.65 -0.52
CA ASP A 69 9.28 11.56 -1.89
C ASP A 69 10.01 10.42 -2.61
N ILE A 70 9.27 9.58 -3.35
CA ILE A 70 9.80 8.40 -4.03
C ILE A 70 9.33 8.36 -5.46
N ASP A 71 10.29 8.28 -6.39
CA ASP A 71 10.05 8.03 -7.80
C ASP A 71 10.41 6.59 -8.16
N TYR A 72 9.51 5.90 -8.87
CA TYR A 72 9.72 4.51 -9.29
C TYR A 72 9.93 4.45 -10.80
N TYR A 73 10.85 3.59 -11.24
CA TYR A 73 11.21 3.41 -12.65
C TYR A 73 10.90 2.00 -13.13
N SER A 74 10.46 1.89 -14.37
CA SER A 74 10.16 0.59 -15.03
C SER A 74 11.44 -0.23 -15.28
N PRO A 75 11.36 -1.56 -15.10
CA PRO A 75 10.21 -2.32 -14.61
C PRO A 75 9.98 -2.05 -13.11
N TYR A 76 8.72 -2.15 -12.64
CA TYR A 76 8.38 -1.89 -11.24
C TYR A 76 8.58 -3.10 -10.33
N GLU A 77 8.85 -4.26 -10.92
CA GLU A 77 8.98 -5.55 -10.24
C GLU A 77 10.14 -6.35 -10.81
N GLY A 78 10.86 -7.08 -9.93
CA GLY A 78 11.93 -7.98 -10.29
C GLY A 78 13.25 -7.33 -10.68
N GLN A 79 14.10 -8.11 -11.32
CA GLN A 79 15.41 -7.63 -11.76
C GLN A 79 15.32 -6.46 -12.73
N GLY A 80 16.07 -5.40 -12.47
CA GLY A 80 16.09 -4.15 -13.25
C GLY A 80 15.18 -3.07 -12.67
N SER A 81 14.30 -3.40 -11.70
CA SER A 81 13.50 -2.40 -10.99
C SER A 81 14.40 -1.43 -10.25
N SER A 82 14.02 -0.16 -10.28
CA SER A 82 14.73 0.89 -9.54
C SER A 82 13.80 1.95 -9.00
N MET A 83 14.28 2.67 -8.00
CA MET A 83 13.62 3.84 -7.45
C MET A 83 14.65 4.84 -6.96
N SER A 84 14.28 6.12 -6.95
CA SER A 84 15.00 7.18 -6.24
C SER A 84 14.14 7.72 -5.11
N TYR A 85 14.78 8.25 -4.08
CA TYR A 85 14.07 8.88 -2.97
C TYR A 85 14.82 10.12 -2.47
N VAL A 86 14.05 11.07 -1.96
CA VAL A 86 14.55 12.27 -1.30
C VAL A 86 13.77 12.47 -0.01
N ASP A 87 14.46 12.64 1.11
CA ASP A 87 13.86 13.02 2.39
C ASP A 87 14.39 14.40 2.82
N PRO A 88 13.67 15.48 2.52
CA PRO A 88 14.08 16.83 2.83
C PRO A 88 14.26 17.09 4.33
N LYS A 89 13.47 16.38 5.17
CA LYS A 89 13.52 16.55 6.63
C LYS A 89 14.81 15.99 7.24
N ASN A 90 15.25 14.85 6.74
CA ASN A 90 16.46 14.18 7.23
C ASN A 90 17.68 14.51 6.36
N ASN A 91 17.50 15.30 5.30
CA ASN A 91 18.54 15.65 4.32
C ASN A 91 19.26 14.42 3.76
N THR A 92 18.48 13.38 3.42
CA THR A 92 18.97 12.16 2.80
C THR A 92 18.37 11.98 1.42
N GLU A 93 19.15 11.49 0.49
CA GLU A 93 18.73 11.11 -0.86
C GLU A 93 19.39 9.81 -1.28
N GLY A 94 18.80 9.07 -2.19
CA GLY A 94 19.42 7.85 -2.68
C GLY A 94 18.68 7.17 -3.79
N GLU A 95 19.29 6.09 -4.27
CA GLU A 95 18.75 5.23 -5.32
C GLU A 95 18.84 3.78 -4.89
N MET A 96 17.83 2.98 -5.22
CA MET A 96 17.79 1.56 -4.94
C MET A 96 17.47 0.78 -6.21
N PHE A 97 18.21 -0.33 -6.41
CA PHE A 97 18.08 -1.20 -7.57
C PHE A 97 17.92 -2.67 -7.15
N ILE A 98 17.07 -3.41 -7.86
CA ILE A 98 17.08 -4.89 -7.83
C ILE A 98 17.99 -5.36 -8.96
N ARG A 99 19.23 -5.70 -8.63
CA ARG A 99 20.24 -6.11 -9.64
C ARG A 99 20.21 -7.58 -10.01
N TYR A 100 19.55 -8.42 -9.19
CA TYR A 100 19.41 -9.85 -9.44
C TYR A 100 18.18 -10.40 -8.74
N GLU A 101 17.50 -11.31 -9.43
CA GLU A 101 16.37 -12.06 -8.91
C GLU A 101 16.51 -13.55 -9.25
N ASN A 102 16.23 -14.40 -8.26
CA ASN A 102 15.87 -15.79 -8.41
C ASN A 102 14.57 -16.00 -7.63
N PRO A 103 13.44 -16.22 -8.32
CA PRO A 103 12.11 -16.23 -7.70
C PRO A 103 12.01 -17.17 -6.49
N ASN A 104 11.43 -16.66 -5.41
CA ASN A 104 11.27 -17.34 -4.12
C ASN A 104 12.57 -17.82 -3.45
N MET A 105 13.73 -17.41 -3.94
CA MET A 105 15.02 -17.83 -3.40
C MET A 105 15.93 -16.66 -3.01
N THR A 106 16.17 -15.73 -3.94
CA THR A 106 17.18 -14.69 -3.70
C THR A 106 16.84 -13.40 -4.46
N LEU A 107 16.96 -12.28 -3.77
CA LEU A 107 17.00 -10.94 -4.35
C LEU A 107 18.32 -10.28 -3.97
N LYS A 108 18.91 -9.49 -4.87
CA LYS A 108 20.09 -8.69 -4.57
C LYS A 108 19.81 -7.24 -4.86
N TYR A 109 19.89 -6.45 -3.82
CA TYR A 109 19.72 -5.00 -3.89
C TYR A 109 21.06 -4.29 -3.93
N GLN A 110 21.03 -3.12 -4.53
CA GLN A 110 22.11 -2.16 -4.55
C GLN A 110 21.53 -0.81 -4.14
N LEU A 111 22.04 -0.22 -3.07
CA LEU A 111 21.54 1.00 -2.48
C LEU A 111 22.65 2.04 -2.49
N PHE A 112 22.43 3.15 -3.18
CA PHE A 112 23.28 4.34 -3.15
C PHE A 112 22.63 5.37 -2.22
N GLU A 113 23.41 5.91 -1.30
CA GLU A 113 22.97 6.92 -0.32
C GLU A 113 23.89 8.12 -0.36
N ASP A 114 23.33 9.33 -0.20
CA ASP A 114 24.04 10.58 -0.06
C ASP A 114 25.13 10.83 -1.14
N ARG A 115 24.82 10.52 -2.41
CA ARG A 115 25.74 10.63 -3.56
C ARG A 115 27.03 9.83 -3.40
N ASN A 116 27.02 8.80 -2.55
CA ASN A 116 28.16 7.92 -2.43
C ASN A 116 28.29 7.07 -3.71
N GLU A 117 29.46 7.09 -4.34
CA GLU A 117 29.74 6.28 -5.53
C GLU A 117 29.76 4.77 -5.24
N ASN A 118 29.98 4.38 -3.98
CA ASN A 118 30.06 3.00 -3.54
C ASN A 118 28.76 2.59 -2.83
N PRO A 119 28.00 1.63 -3.38
CA PRO A 119 26.72 1.24 -2.81
C PRO A 119 26.84 0.30 -1.61
N THR A 120 25.82 0.30 -0.77
CA THR A 120 25.52 -0.81 0.13
C THR A 120 24.91 -1.93 -0.70
N LEU A 121 25.45 -3.15 -0.58
CA LEU A 121 24.92 -4.35 -1.23
C LEU A 121 24.16 -5.19 -0.20
N VAL A 122 22.94 -5.60 -0.55
CA VAL A 122 22.10 -6.41 0.31
C VAL A 122 21.60 -7.61 -0.47
N ASP A 123 22.09 -8.80 -0.12
CA ASP A 123 21.58 -10.04 -0.66
C ASP A 123 20.53 -10.60 0.33
N VAL A 124 19.29 -10.74 -0.14
CA VAL A 124 18.18 -11.29 0.66
C VAL A 124 17.87 -12.70 0.15
N LYS A 125 18.00 -13.68 1.04
CA LYS A 125 17.69 -15.09 0.74
C LYS A 125 16.43 -15.52 1.45
N PHE A 126 15.59 -16.26 0.75
CA PHE A 126 14.33 -16.80 1.25
C PHE A 126 14.42 -18.32 1.30
N LYS A 127 13.88 -18.91 2.38
CA LYS A 127 13.78 -20.35 2.55
C LYS A 127 12.47 -20.70 3.21
N ALA A 128 11.65 -21.55 2.59
CA ALA A 128 10.47 -22.11 3.24
C ALA A 128 10.93 -23.01 4.39
N VAL A 129 10.44 -22.72 5.59
CA VAL A 129 10.60 -23.55 6.80
C VAL A 129 9.46 -24.55 6.88
N SER A 130 8.25 -24.11 6.51
CA SER A 130 7.05 -24.92 6.32
C SER A 130 6.19 -24.27 5.22
N ALA A 131 5.01 -24.85 4.92
CA ALA A 131 4.07 -24.26 3.96
C ALA A 131 3.65 -22.82 4.35
N GLU A 132 3.54 -22.55 5.66
CA GLU A 132 3.07 -21.27 6.20
C GLU A 132 4.18 -20.48 6.90
N LYS A 133 5.45 -20.82 6.69
CA LYS A 133 6.55 -20.16 7.39
C LYS A 133 7.77 -19.99 6.52
N THR A 134 8.26 -18.76 6.46
CA THR A 134 9.44 -18.37 5.66
C THR A 134 10.54 -17.82 6.55
N LYS A 135 11.75 -18.31 6.34
CA LYS A 135 12.99 -17.73 6.88
C LYS A 135 13.57 -16.76 5.85
N ILE A 136 13.91 -15.56 6.30
CA ILE A 136 14.52 -14.50 5.51
C ILE A 136 15.91 -14.23 6.08
N THR A 137 16.93 -14.19 5.22
CA THR A 137 18.31 -13.92 5.59
C THR A 137 18.82 -12.74 4.79
N TRP A 138 19.24 -11.68 5.46
CA TRP A 138 19.92 -10.53 4.87
C TRP A 138 21.42 -10.71 5.04
N LEU A 139 22.16 -10.59 3.95
CA LEU A 139 23.61 -10.49 3.91
C LEU A 139 23.94 -9.08 3.46
N VAL A 140 24.43 -8.26 4.37
CA VAL A 140 24.71 -6.84 4.14
C VAL A 140 26.20 -6.63 3.98
N HIS A 141 26.58 -5.91 2.94
CA HIS A 141 27.92 -5.46 2.68
C HIS A 141 27.93 -3.95 2.49
N THR A 142 28.48 -3.22 3.47
CA THR A 142 28.52 -1.77 3.43
C THR A 142 29.68 -1.24 2.58
N PRO A 143 29.57 -0.03 2.04
CA PRO A 143 30.69 0.59 1.32
C PRO A 143 31.87 0.88 2.27
N LYS A 144 33.05 1.11 1.67
CA LYS A 144 34.22 1.54 2.40
C LYS A 144 34.05 2.96 2.90
N LEU A 145 34.31 3.18 4.18
CA LEU A 145 34.30 4.48 4.81
C LEU A 145 35.70 5.10 4.87
N ALA A 146 35.76 6.40 4.65
CA ALA A 146 36.95 7.20 4.91
C ALA A 146 37.38 7.05 6.37
N VAL A 147 38.70 7.11 6.66
CA VAL A 147 39.28 6.83 7.98
C VAL A 147 38.54 7.55 9.12
N LEU A 148 38.26 8.84 8.95
CA LEU A 148 37.59 9.64 9.98
C LEU A 148 36.12 9.27 10.22
N ARG A 149 35.48 8.64 9.25
CA ARG A 149 34.08 8.16 9.33
C ARG A 149 33.94 6.72 9.82
N ARG A 150 35.03 5.97 9.94
CA ARG A 150 34.97 4.55 10.34
C ARG A 150 34.32 4.33 11.71
N VAL A 151 34.28 5.34 12.56
CA VAL A 151 33.54 5.30 13.83
C VAL A 151 32.06 4.91 13.64
N GLU A 152 31.47 5.25 12.51
CA GLU A 152 30.08 4.91 12.18
C GLU A 152 29.85 3.40 12.12
N ASN A 153 30.89 2.62 11.78
CA ASN A 153 30.84 1.16 11.71
C ASN A 153 30.58 0.46 13.05
N PHE A 154 30.78 1.15 14.19
CA PHE A 154 30.44 0.58 15.50
C PHE A 154 28.94 0.34 15.66
N TRP A 155 28.07 1.17 15.03
CA TRP A 155 26.62 1.12 15.18
C TRP A 155 25.91 0.67 13.92
N THR A 156 26.60 0.44 12.83
CA THR A 156 25.98 0.14 11.52
C THR A 156 25.15 -1.14 11.58
N GLU A 157 25.67 -2.23 12.13
CA GLU A 157 24.95 -3.50 12.26
C GLU A 157 23.71 -3.36 13.14
N ASP A 158 23.82 -2.69 14.29
CA ASP A 158 22.71 -2.48 15.22
C ASP A 158 21.60 -1.65 14.58
N ARG A 159 21.94 -0.60 13.83
CA ARG A 159 20.96 0.22 13.09
C ARG A 159 20.22 -0.60 12.03
N PHE A 160 20.94 -1.43 11.27
CA PHE A 160 20.32 -2.33 10.30
C PHE A 160 19.40 -3.35 10.99
N ALA A 161 19.87 -3.95 12.08
CA ALA A 161 19.09 -4.92 12.84
C ALA A 161 17.81 -4.29 13.41
N GLU A 162 17.88 -3.08 13.96
CA GLU A 162 16.72 -2.34 14.46
C GLU A 162 15.74 -2.02 13.34
N ASN A 163 16.25 -1.51 12.20
CA ASN A 163 15.41 -1.22 11.03
C ASN A 163 14.70 -2.47 10.52
N ILE A 164 15.42 -3.59 10.37
CA ILE A 164 14.84 -4.86 9.93
C ILE A 164 13.80 -5.36 10.95
N ASN A 165 14.04 -5.25 12.25
CA ASN A 165 13.08 -5.66 13.28
C ASN A 165 11.75 -4.89 13.13
N LYS A 166 11.82 -3.56 13.02
CA LYS A 166 10.63 -2.72 12.81
C LYS A 166 9.95 -3.02 11.47
N SER A 167 10.73 -3.21 10.42
CA SER A 167 10.25 -3.58 9.09
C SER A 167 9.50 -4.92 9.10
N MET A 168 9.98 -5.90 9.87
CA MET A 168 9.31 -7.20 10.00
C MET A 168 7.96 -7.11 10.69
N VAL A 169 7.81 -6.21 11.68
CA VAL A 169 6.50 -5.93 12.30
C VAL A 169 5.54 -5.34 11.27
N ASN A 170 5.99 -4.34 10.51
CA ASN A 170 5.19 -3.73 9.46
C ASN A 170 4.80 -4.74 8.36
N LEU A 171 5.76 -5.56 7.91
CA LEU A 171 5.52 -6.62 6.92
C LEU A 171 4.47 -7.63 7.41
N ASN A 172 4.56 -8.04 8.67
CA ASN A 172 3.57 -8.93 9.27
C ASN A 172 2.16 -8.34 9.22
N ASN A 173 2.02 -7.05 9.53
CA ASN A 173 0.74 -6.35 9.45
C ASN A 173 0.21 -6.27 8.00
N VAL A 174 1.08 -5.94 7.03
CA VAL A 174 0.70 -5.86 5.61
C VAL A 174 0.25 -7.24 5.09
N LEU A 175 0.97 -8.30 5.42
CA LEU A 175 0.64 -9.65 4.98
C LEU A 175 -0.62 -10.18 5.69
N GLY A 176 -0.80 -9.90 6.99
CA GLY A 176 -2.00 -10.24 7.75
C GLY A 176 -3.24 -9.63 7.12
N ASN A 177 -3.24 -8.33 6.90
CA ASN A 177 -4.34 -7.62 6.27
C ASN A 177 -4.67 -8.15 4.86
N LYS A 178 -3.64 -8.51 4.09
CA LYS A 178 -3.83 -9.04 2.74
C LYS A 178 -4.43 -10.46 2.76
N ILE A 179 -3.90 -11.33 3.62
CA ILE A 179 -4.41 -12.72 3.73
C ILE A 179 -5.81 -12.74 4.31
N ASP A 180 -6.11 -11.90 5.31
CA ASP A 180 -7.45 -11.77 5.85
C ASP A 180 -8.44 -11.32 4.77
N LYS A 181 -8.05 -10.37 3.93
CA LYS A 181 -8.85 -9.93 2.78
C LYS A 181 -9.02 -11.06 1.74
N ASP A 182 -7.95 -11.76 1.38
CA ASP A 182 -8.00 -12.89 0.44
C ASP A 182 -8.88 -14.02 0.98
N ASN A 183 -8.79 -14.34 2.28
CA ASN A 183 -9.65 -15.34 2.94
C ASN A 183 -11.11 -14.90 2.99
N GLN A 184 -11.38 -13.63 3.28
CA GLN A 184 -12.73 -13.07 3.22
C GLN A 184 -13.30 -13.16 1.81
N MET A 185 -12.50 -12.84 0.79
CA MET A 185 -12.91 -12.96 -0.62
C MET A 185 -13.16 -14.42 -1.02
N ALA A 186 -12.33 -15.36 -0.57
CA ALA A 186 -12.51 -16.78 -0.85
C ALA A 186 -13.75 -17.38 -0.15
N ALA A 187 -14.15 -16.81 0.98
CA ALA A 187 -15.34 -17.22 1.73
C ALA A 187 -16.66 -16.64 1.17
N ILE A 188 -16.59 -15.72 0.20
CA ILE A 188 -17.77 -15.09 -0.40
C ILE A 188 -18.63 -16.15 -1.09
N LYS A 189 -19.90 -16.23 -0.70
CA LYS A 189 -20.93 -17.01 -1.38
C LYS A 189 -21.62 -16.12 -2.41
N TYR A 190 -21.24 -16.29 -3.67
CA TYR A 190 -21.87 -15.55 -4.77
C TYR A 190 -23.32 -16.00 -4.99
N ASP A 191 -24.12 -15.11 -5.55
CA ASP A 191 -25.52 -15.31 -5.93
C ASP A 191 -26.42 -15.81 -4.79
N SER A 192 -25.98 -15.64 -3.55
CA SER A 192 -26.71 -16.02 -2.35
C SER A 192 -27.17 -14.79 -1.60
N LEU A 193 -28.46 -14.73 -1.24
CA LEU A 193 -29.02 -13.63 -0.46
C LEU A 193 -28.66 -13.77 1.01
N MET A 194 -28.07 -12.75 1.59
CA MET A 194 -27.66 -12.65 2.98
C MET A 194 -28.23 -11.39 3.63
N VAL A 195 -28.13 -11.33 4.95
CA VAL A 195 -28.50 -10.15 5.75
C VAL A 195 -27.25 -9.69 6.48
N GLU A 196 -26.86 -8.45 6.28
CA GLU A 196 -25.70 -7.85 6.92
C GLU A 196 -26.09 -6.55 7.65
N LYS A 197 -25.32 -6.19 8.66
CA LYS A 197 -25.39 -4.87 9.30
C LYS A 197 -24.23 -4.04 8.78
N GLU A 198 -24.56 -2.84 8.34
CA GLU A 198 -23.56 -1.86 7.88
C GLU A 198 -23.46 -0.72 8.89
N ASP A 199 -22.23 -0.36 9.21
CA ASP A 199 -21.93 0.79 10.05
C ASP A 199 -22.02 2.10 9.26
N GLU A 200 -21.91 3.23 9.96
CA GLU A 200 -21.82 4.54 9.32
C GLU A 200 -20.60 4.63 8.41
N ILE A 201 -20.80 5.09 7.17
CA ILE A 201 -19.75 5.26 6.18
C ILE A 201 -19.72 6.70 5.70
N LEU A 202 -18.58 7.35 5.80
CA LEU A 202 -18.30 8.64 5.19
C LEU A 202 -17.66 8.45 3.81
N LEU A 203 -18.30 8.97 2.77
CA LEU A 203 -17.84 8.86 1.39
C LEU A 203 -17.41 10.23 0.86
N LEU A 204 -16.34 10.28 0.08
CA LEU A 204 -15.99 11.39 -0.80
C LEU A 204 -16.21 10.95 -2.24
N GLY A 205 -16.95 11.73 -3.01
CA GLY A 205 -17.27 11.35 -4.38
C GLY A 205 -18.01 12.43 -5.16
N ILE A 206 -18.62 12.00 -6.25
CA ILE A 206 -19.31 12.85 -7.23
C ILE A 206 -20.74 12.39 -7.46
N ASN A 207 -21.64 13.32 -7.73
CA ASN A 207 -22.99 13.03 -8.23
C ASN A 207 -22.97 13.03 -9.75
N VAL A 208 -23.59 12.02 -10.35
CA VAL A 208 -23.57 11.77 -11.79
C VAL A 208 -24.96 11.40 -12.26
N SER A 209 -25.34 11.90 -13.43
CA SER A 209 -26.51 11.44 -14.19
C SER A 209 -26.06 10.98 -15.56
N THR A 210 -26.54 9.83 -16.01
CA THR A 210 -26.12 9.24 -17.29
C THR A 210 -27.19 8.34 -17.87
N SER A 211 -27.07 8.06 -19.17
CA SER A 211 -27.94 7.11 -19.85
C SER A 211 -27.71 5.68 -19.33
N ASN A 212 -28.80 4.95 -19.05
CA ASN A 212 -28.79 3.55 -18.67
C ASN A 212 -28.85 2.59 -19.86
N LYS A 213 -28.42 3.06 -21.06
CA LYS A 213 -28.32 2.17 -22.23
C LYS A 213 -27.18 1.18 -22.03
N LYS A 214 -27.29 0.05 -22.73
CA LYS A 214 -26.27 -1.02 -22.74
C LYS A 214 -24.86 -0.43 -22.84
N ASP A 215 -24.00 -0.84 -21.96
CA ASP A 215 -22.58 -0.47 -21.83
C ASP A 215 -22.30 1.01 -21.48
N ALA A 216 -23.21 1.96 -21.78
CA ALA A 216 -22.99 3.38 -21.50
C ALA A 216 -22.85 3.67 -20.01
N LEU A 217 -23.72 3.06 -19.18
CA LEU A 217 -23.65 3.23 -17.72
C LEU A 217 -22.34 2.70 -17.16
N TYR A 218 -21.91 1.50 -17.58
CA TYR A 218 -20.69 0.90 -17.04
C TYR A 218 -19.43 1.68 -17.49
N LYS A 219 -19.35 2.09 -18.73
CA LYS A 219 -18.25 2.97 -19.22
C LYS A 219 -18.18 4.28 -18.43
N ASN A 220 -19.36 4.87 -18.13
CA ASN A 220 -19.43 6.07 -17.31
C ASN A 220 -18.95 5.83 -15.87
N ILE A 221 -19.26 4.65 -15.29
CA ILE A 221 -18.78 4.25 -13.96
C ILE A 221 -17.26 4.13 -13.96
N VAL A 222 -16.66 3.45 -14.93
CA VAL A 222 -15.19 3.30 -15.05
C VAL A 222 -14.51 4.67 -15.18
N MET A 223 -15.06 5.56 -16.01
CA MET A 223 -14.56 6.92 -16.13
C MET A 223 -14.61 7.69 -14.79
N ASN A 224 -15.72 7.60 -14.08
CA ASN A 224 -15.89 8.26 -12.79
C ASN A 224 -15.04 7.63 -11.68
N TYR A 225 -14.82 6.31 -11.72
CA TYR A 225 -13.84 5.65 -10.86
C TYR A 225 -12.45 6.29 -11.01
N ASN A 226 -11.96 6.39 -12.25
CA ASN A 226 -10.65 6.99 -12.53
C ASN A 226 -10.59 8.45 -12.06
N LYS A 227 -11.68 9.22 -12.25
CA LYS A 227 -11.77 10.61 -11.77
C LYS A 227 -11.66 10.70 -10.25
N VAL A 228 -12.43 9.90 -9.52
CA VAL A 228 -12.42 9.88 -8.04
C VAL A 228 -11.08 9.35 -7.52
N TYR A 229 -10.58 8.27 -8.10
CA TYR A 229 -9.29 7.67 -7.71
C TYR A 229 -8.13 8.65 -7.89
N ASN A 230 -8.03 9.32 -9.05
CA ASN A 230 -6.98 10.30 -9.30
C ASN A 230 -7.08 11.49 -8.35
N TYR A 231 -8.29 12.00 -8.10
CA TYR A 231 -8.48 13.10 -7.15
C TYR A 231 -8.00 12.70 -5.74
N VAL A 232 -8.37 11.51 -5.27
CA VAL A 232 -7.97 11.04 -3.95
C VAL A 232 -6.46 10.78 -3.85
N THR A 233 -5.86 10.20 -4.88
CA THR A 233 -4.44 9.80 -4.83
C THR A 233 -3.47 10.92 -5.22
N MET A 234 -3.81 11.75 -6.22
CA MET A 234 -2.94 12.82 -6.71
C MET A 234 -3.20 14.16 -6.02
N ASP A 235 -4.47 14.63 -6.01
CA ASP A 235 -4.78 15.96 -5.46
C ASP A 235 -4.81 15.96 -3.93
N LEU A 236 -5.30 14.87 -3.31
CA LEU A 236 -5.36 14.73 -1.85
C LEU A 236 -4.19 13.94 -1.27
N ALA A 237 -3.28 13.46 -2.11
CA ALA A 237 -2.08 12.68 -1.75
C ALA A 237 -2.38 11.49 -0.81
N LYS A 238 -3.56 10.84 -0.97
CA LYS A 238 -3.93 9.68 -0.17
C LYS A 238 -3.31 8.41 -0.71
N LYS A 239 -2.82 7.57 0.19
CA LYS A 239 -2.35 6.22 -0.15
C LYS A 239 -3.54 5.27 -0.28
N ASN A 240 -3.35 4.16 -1.00
CA ASN A 240 -4.41 3.17 -1.27
C ASN A 240 -5.01 2.50 -0.02
N ASP A 241 -4.33 2.54 1.11
CA ASP A 241 -4.78 2.03 2.41
C ASP A 241 -5.49 3.09 3.27
N GLU A 242 -5.55 4.35 2.83
CA GLU A 242 -6.23 5.44 3.54
C GLU A 242 -7.69 5.63 3.10
N PHE A 243 -8.16 4.88 2.11
CA PHE A 243 -9.55 4.89 1.65
C PHE A 243 -10.04 3.48 1.30
N GLY A 244 -11.36 3.30 1.38
CA GLY A 244 -11.96 1.99 1.15
C GLY A 244 -12.31 1.69 -0.31
N LEU A 245 -12.97 0.55 -0.53
CA LEU A 245 -13.42 0.12 -1.84
C LEU A 245 -14.44 1.11 -2.44
N PRO A 246 -14.41 1.32 -3.77
CA PRO A 246 -15.35 2.24 -4.44
C PRO A 246 -16.80 1.80 -4.26
N ILE A 247 -17.67 2.76 -4.00
CA ILE A 247 -19.10 2.52 -3.79
C ILE A 247 -19.91 3.41 -4.73
N LEU A 248 -20.83 2.78 -5.45
CA LEU A 248 -21.88 3.46 -6.19
C LEU A 248 -23.18 3.36 -5.41
N ILE A 249 -23.90 4.46 -5.27
CA ILE A 249 -25.18 4.56 -4.58
C ILE A 249 -26.22 5.12 -5.55
N MET A 250 -27.31 4.40 -5.73
CA MET A 250 -28.44 4.83 -6.55
C MET A 250 -29.77 4.49 -5.89
N ASP A 251 -30.80 5.22 -6.26
CA ASP A 251 -32.16 4.96 -5.81
C ASP A 251 -32.66 3.60 -6.32
N ALA A 252 -33.24 2.80 -5.42
CA ALA A 252 -33.76 1.48 -5.75
C ALA A 252 -35.00 1.50 -6.66
N ASP A 253 -35.73 2.60 -6.72
CA ASP A 253 -36.91 2.72 -7.60
C ASP A 253 -36.50 3.07 -9.05
N ASN A 254 -35.35 3.74 -9.23
CA ASN A 254 -34.95 4.34 -10.51
C ASN A 254 -33.86 3.56 -11.26
N TYR A 255 -33.37 2.44 -10.73
CA TYR A 255 -32.23 1.69 -11.32
C TYR A 255 -32.47 1.12 -12.73
N LYS A 256 -33.74 1.08 -13.18
CA LYS A 256 -34.14 0.64 -14.53
C LYS A 256 -34.51 1.78 -15.47
N ASP A 257 -34.52 3.01 -15.01
CA ASP A 257 -34.90 4.15 -15.83
C ASP A 257 -33.95 4.34 -17.01
N LYS A 258 -34.41 5.04 -18.06
CA LYS A 258 -33.60 5.33 -19.25
C LYS A 258 -32.38 6.21 -18.91
N GLU A 259 -32.53 7.06 -17.91
CA GLU A 259 -31.48 7.85 -17.31
C GLU A 259 -31.44 7.55 -15.82
N VAL A 260 -30.24 7.36 -15.29
CA VAL A 260 -30.01 7.07 -13.87
C VAL A 260 -29.10 8.10 -13.25
N SER A 261 -29.45 8.49 -12.04
CA SER A 261 -28.60 9.33 -11.20
C SER A 261 -27.99 8.47 -10.11
N TYR A 262 -26.72 8.67 -9.86
CA TYR A 262 -26.01 7.96 -8.81
C TYR A 262 -24.91 8.83 -8.18
N PHE A 263 -24.56 8.51 -6.95
CA PHE A 263 -23.35 8.99 -6.30
C PHE A 263 -22.27 7.92 -6.45
N PHE A 264 -21.07 8.32 -6.85
CA PHE A 264 -19.92 7.44 -6.92
C PHE A 264 -18.79 7.99 -6.06
N GLY A 265 -18.26 7.20 -5.12
CA GLY A 265 -17.24 7.69 -4.20
C GLY A 265 -16.46 6.57 -3.52
N VAL A 266 -15.52 6.98 -2.66
CA VAL A 266 -14.72 6.08 -1.83
C VAL A 266 -14.88 6.41 -0.35
N PRO A 267 -14.88 5.40 0.55
CA PRO A 267 -14.91 5.59 1.99
C PRO A 267 -13.64 6.29 2.51
N LEU A 268 -13.84 7.23 3.43
CA LEU A 268 -12.77 7.94 4.12
C LEU A 268 -13.04 7.98 5.63
N SER A 269 -11.98 8.02 6.43
CA SER A 269 -12.07 8.03 7.89
C SER A 269 -12.49 9.38 8.48
N LYS A 270 -12.30 10.50 7.73
CA LYS A 270 -12.64 11.86 8.20
C LYS A 270 -12.88 12.83 7.05
N LYS A 271 -13.64 13.90 7.33
CA LYS A 271 -13.81 15.05 6.42
C LYS A 271 -12.58 15.95 6.44
N PHE A 272 -12.30 16.59 5.32
CA PHE A 272 -11.29 17.62 5.15
C PHE A 272 -11.76 18.66 4.11
N GLY A 273 -11.01 19.71 3.92
CA GLY A 273 -11.34 20.72 2.91
C GLY A 273 -11.22 20.13 1.49
N VAL A 274 -12.27 20.29 0.70
CA VAL A 274 -12.32 19.92 -0.71
C VAL A 274 -12.29 21.19 -1.54
N THR A 275 -11.31 21.29 -2.45
CA THR A 275 -11.12 22.49 -3.28
C THR A 275 -11.86 22.44 -4.62
N ASP A 276 -12.15 21.23 -5.11
CA ASP A 276 -12.92 21.03 -6.35
C ASP A 276 -14.40 20.83 -6.03
N ASN A 277 -15.24 21.76 -6.50
CA ASN A 277 -16.68 21.77 -6.29
C ASN A 277 -17.44 20.58 -6.93
N ASN A 278 -16.79 19.80 -7.79
CA ASN A 278 -17.39 18.59 -8.34
C ASN A 278 -17.44 17.45 -7.31
N PHE A 279 -16.62 17.53 -6.26
CA PHE A 279 -16.58 16.52 -5.20
C PHE A 279 -17.37 16.97 -3.98
N SER A 280 -18.02 16.02 -3.35
CA SER A 280 -18.79 16.25 -2.12
C SER A 280 -18.67 15.08 -1.17
N PHE A 281 -18.88 15.35 0.11
CA PHE A 281 -19.00 14.31 1.12
C PHE A 281 -20.45 13.85 1.24
N ARG A 282 -20.65 12.52 1.30
CA ARG A 282 -21.92 11.89 1.62
C ARG A 282 -21.74 10.95 2.79
N THR A 283 -22.59 11.06 3.81
CA THR A 283 -22.64 10.11 4.92
C THR A 283 -23.76 9.12 4.68
N GLN A 284 -23.47 7.82 4.80
CA GLN A 284 -24.46 6.76 4.85
C GLN A 284 -24.63 6.34 6.30
N ASN A 285 -25.87 6.40 6.78
CA ASN A 285 -26.21 6.00 8.14
C ASN A 285 -26.12 4.48 8.30
N PRO A 286 -25.94 3.97 9.52
CA PRO A 286 -25.99 2.55 9.81
C PRO A 286 -27.33 1.95 9.34
N SER A 287 -27.27 0.77 8.75
CA SER A 287 -28.45 0.09 8.20
C SER A 287 -28.37 -1.41 8.34
N GLN A 288 -29.52 -2.07 8.28
CA GLN A 288 -29.59 -3.49 7.98
C GLN A 288 -29.82 -3.63 6.49
N ASP A 289 -29.01 -4.46 5.85
CA ASP A 289 -29.03 -4.61 4.41
C ASP A 289 -29.34 -6.05 3.99
N TYR A 290 -30.08 -6.20 2.93
CA TYR A 290 -30.10 -7.43 2.14
C TYR A 290 -28.96 -7.35 1.15
N VAL A 291 -28.13 -8.42 1.07
CA VAL A 291 -26.88 -8.44 0.34
C VAL A 291 -26.80 -9.63 -0.60
N ILE A 292 -26.31 -9.39 -1.80
CA ILE A 292 -25.90 -10.45 -2.77
C ILE A 292 -24.52 -10.07 -3.30
N TYR A 293 -23.56 -10.98 -3.20
CA TYR A 293 -22.29 -10.87 -3.93
C TYR A 293 -22.49 -11.39 -5.34
N TYR A 294 -22.16 -10.55 -6.32
CA TYR A 294 -22.38 -10.85 -7.73
C TYR A 294 -21.05 -10.77 -8.50
N LYS A 295 -20.81 -11.79 -9.35
CA LYS A 295 -19.70 -11.81 -10.28
C LYS A 295 -20.21 -12.12 -11.69
N GLY A 296 -19.85 -11.28 -12.68
CA GLY A 296 -20.29 -11.43 -14.06
C GLY A 296 -20.43 -10.09 -14.79
N SER A 297 -21.08 -10.09 -15.95
CA SER A 297 -21.28 -8.85 -16.70
C SER A 297 -22.04 -7.80 -15.90
N TYR A 298 -21.66 -6.53 -16.01
CA TYR A 298 -22.33 -5.45 -15.26
C TYR A 298 -23.84 -5.36 -15.54
N ALA A 299 -24.27 -5.70 -16.74
CA ALA A 299 -25.69 -5.76 -17.11
C ALA A 299 -26.45 -6.84 -16.33
N GLY A 300 -25.84 -7.99 -16.06
CA GLY A 300 -26.45 -9.11 -15.37
C GLY A 300 -26.82 -8.86 -13.91
N ARG A 301 -26.18 -7.84 -13.25
CA ARG A 301 -26.46 -7.45 -11.86
C ARG A 301 -27.93 -7.12 -11.61
N VAL A 302 -28.67 -6.72 -12.65
CA VAL A 302 -30.10 -6.36 -12.56
C VAL A 302 -30.93 -7.48 -11.95
N ASN A 303 -30.60 -8.74 -12.25
CA ASN A 303 -31.31 -9.89 -11.71
C ASN A 303 -31.09 -10.02 -10.19
N ALA A 304 -29.87 -9.81 -9.73
CA ALA A 304 -29.55 -9.82 -8.30
C ALA A 304 -30.23 -8.67 -7.55
N ILE A 305 -30.24 -7.47 -8.14
CA ILE A 305 -31.00 -6.31 -7.59
C ILE A 305 -32.49 -6.63 -7.46
N GLN A 306 -33.10 -7.27 -8.47
CA GLN A 306 -34.49 -7.68 -8.41
C GLN A 306 -34.77 -8.68 -7.29
N GLN A 307 -33.86 -9.62 -7.04
CA GLN A 307 -33.99 -10.58 -5.93
C GLN A 307 -33.99 -9.88 -4.58
N LEU A 308 -33.09 -8.87 -4.39
CA LEU A 308 -33.07 -8.07 -3.16
C LEU A 308 -34.39 -7.32 -2.94
N ILE A 309 -34.91 -6.64 -3.96
CA ILE A 309 -36.17 -5.91 -3.88
C ILE A 309 -37.37 -6.85 -3.64
N GLN A 310 -37.40 -8.01 -4.32
CA GLN A 310 -38.45 -9.01 -4.11
C GLN A 310 -38.43 -9.55 -2.67
N LYS A 311 -37.23 -9.79 -2.12
CA LYS A 311 -37.08 -10.22 -0.72
C LYS A 311 -37.58 -9.14 0.25
N ALA A 312 -37.23 -7.88 0.04
CA ALA A 312 -37.71 -6.77 0.89
C ALA A 312 -39.23 -6.68 0.86
N LYS A 313 -39.84 -6.76 -0.33
CA LYS A 313 -41.31 -6.76 -0.48
C LYS A 313 -41.98 -7.96 0.20
N LYS A 314 -41.39 -9.17 0.07
CA LYS A 314 -41.89 -10.38 0.71
C LYS A 314 -41.85 -10.30 2.24
N ASP A 315 -40.84 -9.63 2.78
CA ASP A 315 -40.66 -9.46 4.22
C ASP A 315 -41.38 -8.22 4.74
N GLU A 316 -42.18 -7.54 3.90
CA GLU A 316 -42.91 -6.30 4.23
C GLU A 316 -42.01 -5.18 4.75
N MET A 317 -40.75 -5.14 4.27
CA MET A 317 -39.77 -4.12 4.63
C MET A 317 -39.81 -2.95 3.63
N ARG A 318 -39.71 -1.73 4.14
CA ARG A 318 -39.34 -0.58 3.31
C ARG A 318 -37.90 -0.70 2.90
N PHE A 319 -37.52 -0.11 1.79
CA PHE A 319 -36.14 -0.10 1.31
C PHE A 319 -35.75 1.27 0.78
N GLY A 320 -34.47 1.54 0.80
CA GLY A 320 -33.86 2.76 0.34
C GLY A 320 -32.94 2.55 -0.85
N ASP A 321 -31.73 3.14 -0.77
CA ASP A 321 -30.76 3.08 -1.84
C ASP A 321 -30.20 1.68 -2.07
N ILE A 322 -29.84 1.40 -3.34
CA ILE A 322 -28.97 0.29 -3.72
C ILE A 322 -27.53 0.77 -3.66
N ARG A 323 -26.68 0.06 -2.93
CA ARG A 323 -25.26 0.26 -2.92
C ARG A 323 -24.57 -0.85 -3.71
N GLN A 324 -23.59 -0.49 -4.51
CA GLN A 324 -22.74 -1.40 -5.28
C GLN A 324 -21.30 -1.14 -4.88
N THR A 325 -20.74 -2.00 -4.02
CA THR A 325 -19.34 -1.92 -3.62
C THR A 325 -18.51 -2.75 -4.59
N PHE A 326 -17.58 -2.12 -5.28
CA PHE A 326 -16.69 -2.80 -6.21
C PHE A 326 -15.54 -3.48 -5.44
N ILE A 327 -15.58 -4.81 -5.38
CA ILE A 327 -14.57 -5.63 -4.69
C ILE A 327 -13.26 -5.61 -5.48
N GLU A 328 -13.37 -5.61 -6.81
CA GLU A 328 -12.27 -5.43 -7.75
C GLU A 328 -12.42 -4.11 -8.49
N THR A 329 -11.29 -3.54 -8.93
CA THR A 329 -11.29 -2.31 -9.72
C THR A 329 -12.15 -2.45 -10.96
N PRO A 330 -13.13 -1.55 -11.19
CA PRO A 330 -13.94 -1.60 -12.40
C PRO A 330 -13.08 -1.25 -13.63
N LEU A 331 -13.07 -2.14 -14.61
CA LEU A 331 -12.35 -2.00 -15.88
C LEU A 331 -13.31 -2.19 -17.05
N GLU A 332 -13.06 -1.47 -18.17
CA GLU A 332 -13.85 -1.66 -19.39
C GLU A 332 -13.73 -3.09 -19.92
N ASP A 333 -14.81 -3.58 -20.49
CA ASP A 333 -14.89 -4.89 -21.15
C ASP A 333 -14.53 -6.11 -20.25
N GLN A 334 -14.62 -5.95 -18.93
CA GLN A 334 -14.41 -7.03 -17.96
C GLN A 334 -15.66 -7.30 -17.12
N ASP A 335 -15.77 -8.54 -16.64
CA ASP A 335 -16.75 -8.89 -15.64
C ASP A 335 -16.48 -8.12 -14.34
N VAL A 336 -17.56 -7.78 -13.64
CA VAL A 336 -17.48 -7.10 -12.35
C VAL A 336 -17.55 -8.10 -11.20
N ASN A 337 -16.88 -7.76 -10.12
CA ASN A 337 -17.02 -8.42 -8.83
C ASN A 337 -17.52 -7.36 -7.83
N ILE A 338 -18.80 -7.45 -7.47
CA ILE A 338 -19.48 -6.42 -6.68
C ILE A 338 -20.31 -7.04 -5.54
N LYS A 339 -20.34 -6.33 -4.42
CA LYS A 339 -21.33 -6.53 -3.35
C LYS A 339 -22.52 -5.61 -3.63
N LEU A 340 -23.68 -6.17 -3.84
CA LEU A 340 -24.95 -5.47 -3.99
C LEU A 340 -25.66 -5.46 -2.64
N SER A 341 -25.97 -4.27 -2.12
CA SER A 341 -26.64 -4.10 -0.84
C SER A 341 -27.89 -3.22 -1.02
N LEU A 342 -28.99 -3.67 -0.45
CA LEU A 342 -30.24 -2.91 -0.38
C LEU A 342 -30.56 -2.62 1.08
N SER A 343 -30.53 -1.35 1.46
CA SER A 343 -30.86 -0.94 2.83
C SER A 343 -32.35 -1.17 3.11
N VAL A 344 -32.67 -1.87 4.20
CA VAL A 344 -34.04 -2.22 4.59
C VAL A 344 -34.36 -1.73 6.01
N TYR A 345 -35.63 -1.32 6.19
CA TYR A 345 -36.14 -0.82 7.47
C TYR A 345 -37.64 -1.11 7.61
N LYS A 346 -38.11 -1.18 8.85
CA LYS A 346 -39.54 -1.41 9.16
C LYS A 346 -40.39 -0.17 8.91
#